data_eae086a85e04d16eed5c03667da2db00
#
_entry.id   eae086a85e04d16eed5c03667da2db00
#
_cell.length_a   1.000
_cell.length_b   1.000
_cell.length_c   1.000
_cell.angle_alpha   90.00
_cell.angle_beta   90.00
_cell.angle_gamma   90.00
#
_symmetry.space_group_name_H-M   'P 1'
#
loop_
_entity.id
_entity.type
_entity.pdbx_description
1 polymer ?
#
loop_
_entity_poly.entity_id
_entity_poly.type
_entity_poly.pdbx_seq_one_letter_code
_entity_poly.pdbx_strand_id
1 'polypeptide(L)'
;MDCPECGTQNSGAAQVCGSCGHVLMCSENGKRKPRAKTSKSTVSAILLAGLSLFLTVFVRPTLAFLAALLGLLLLIISIVQTIRGKKKLGVKRIAIGVFIVLQIILLTYWRIDAAPIPNDYTIIELRSAIPFWYGSYSLLNSLADKNDDLMDAPAIGLSSEDLENLEEIKKIFKEKDLQTISQHIQANADEIHSMWQNAKKGRDVLSKLAVVPEIADLSEPDLGDYRLQWAKNFRRLIFLHRAYICLQSCHGDKGAAIDELIKLDSIIKKMSLNARSLIYKLICLACFQINIETANFIINNPETPNEVIVQIKRRMIPFSDEHVSLRNPIIFEYLTFRNELKKITHEPRFRYSYFPPLKLNSTLRLYRNFCDKWIDISEHRAEVERFRVWPTLYVNSPVIMGLQNKLPWSYKAYNPYGSLIAAMLTPNMEKVLEIRTKREVHSDLLQIVLNKRLGKEVSLKARAYSDEYVVDVENKKIFSPGRDGKPGTKDDINLWINPEALNMSSREN
;
A
#
# COMPACT_ATOMS: atom_id res chain seq x y z
N MET A 1 23.04 -39.81 32.82
CA MET A 1 23.12 -39.92 31.33
C MET A 1 23.93 -38.75 30.82
N ASP A 2 24.73 -39.00 29.82
CA ASP A 2 25.55 -37.94 29.23
C ASP A 2 24.76 -37.22 28.12
N CYS A 3 24.90 -35.90 28.07
CA CYS A 3 24.21 -35.08 27.05
C CYS A 3 24.88 -35.33 25.66
N PRO A 4 24.12 -35.69 24.63
CA PRO A 4 24.70 -35.94 23.32
C PRO A 4 25.28 -34.69 22.64
N GLU A 5 24.86 -33.48 23.06
CA GLU A 5 25.35 -32.24 22.49
C GLU A 5 26.63 -31.71 23.12
N CYS A 6 26.72 -31.75 24.45
CA CYS A 6 27.86 -31.14 25.18
C CYS A 6 28.66 -32.11 26.05
N GLY A 7 28.30 -33.40 26.08
CA GLY A 7 28.98 -34.43 26.89
C GLY A 7 28.82 -34.30 28.43
N THR A 8 28.06 -33.32 28.92
CA THR A 8 27.90 -33.12 30.36
C THR A 8 27.08 -34.24 30.98
N GLN A 9 27.57 -34.79 32.07
CA GLN A 9 26.87 -35.83 32.82
C GLN A 9 25.73 -35.24 33.65
N ASN A 10 24.51 -35.69 33.36
CA ASN A 10 23.29 -35.23 34.01
C ASN A 10 22.72 -36.36 34.90
N SER A 11 21.94 -35.96 35.91
CA SER A 11 21.27 -36.95 36.76
C SER A 11 20.32 -37.80 35.91
N GLY A 12 20.11 -39.05 36.26
CA GLY A 12 19.25 -39.98 35.53
C GLY A 12 17.78 -39.53 35.37
N ALA A 13 17.36 -38.55 36.15
CA ALA A 13 16.00 -37.99 36.12
C ALA A 13 15.93 -36.62 35.42
N ALA A 14 17.04 -36.07 34.94
CA ALA A 14 17.05 -34.77 34.31
C ALA A 14 16.35 -34.81 32.90
N GLN A 15 15.35 -33.98 32.70
CA GLN A 15 14.65 -33.83 31.44
C GLN A 15 15.34 -32.86 30.45
N VAL A 16 16.20 -32.00 30.99
CA VAL A 16 16.95 -30.99 30.23
C VAL A 16 18.40 -30.99 30.76
N CYS A 17 19.35 -30.85 29.88
CA CYS A 17 20.76 -30.72 30.25
C CYS A 17 21.00 -29.40 30.96
N GLY A 18 21.57 -29.48 32.19
CA GLY A 18 21.82 -28.30 33.00
C GLY A 18 22.87 -27.33 32.44
N SER A 19 23.69 -27.77 31.48
CA SER A 19 24.77 -26.97 30.90
C SER A 19 24.40 -26.31 29.57
N CYS A 20 23.67 -27.00 28.64
CA CYS A 20 23.37 -26.47 27.31
C CYS A 20 21.88 -26.36 26.99
N GLY A 21 21.00 -26.76 27.93
CA GLY A 21 19.57 -26.72 27.74
C GLY A 21 18.97 -27.75 26.73
N HIS A 22 19.79 -28.70 26.25
CA HIS A 22 19.31 -29.76 25.37
C HIS A 22 18.33 -30.69 26.07
N VAL A 23 17.20 -31.03 25.44
CA VAL A 23 16.19 -31.92 26.03
C VAL A 23 16.69 -33.36 26.00
N LEU A 24 16.84 -33.95 27.16
CA LEU A 24 17.28 -35.33 27.35
C LEU A 24 16.06 -36.24 27.35
N MET A 25 15.90 -37.06 26.28
CA MET A 25 14.81 -38.04 26.24
C MET A 25 15.09 -39.16 27.28
N CYS A 26 14.32 -39.21 28.35
CA CYS A 26 14.29 -40.34 29.22
C CYS A 26 13.78 -41.58 28.46
N SER A 27 14.64 -42.54 28.24
CA SER A 27 14.23 -43.85 27.79
C SER A 27 13.47 -44.53 28.92
N GLU A 28 12.15 -44.42 28.92
CA GLU A 28 11.30 -45.25 29.78
C GLU A 28 11.41 -46.71 29.34
N ASN A 29 12.35 -47.43 29.94
CA ASN A 29 12.31 -48.87 29.97
C ASN A 29 11.15 -49.32 30.85
N GLY A 30 10.10 -49.81 30.28
CA GLY A 30 9.21 -50.57 31.10
C GLY A 30 7.75 -50.67 30.66
N LYS A 31 7.43 -51.78 30.08
CA LYS A 31 6.09 -52.32 29.84
C LYS A 31 5.45 -51.86 28.51
N ARG A 32 5.84 -52.57 27.45
CA ARG A 32 5.02 -52.64 26.22
C ARG A 32 3.60 -53.09 26.63
N LYS A 33 2.69 -52.15 26.69
CA LYS A 33 1.26 -52.49 26.61
C LYS A 33 1.06 -53.30 25.31
N PRO A 34 0.31 -54.37 25.35
CA PRO A 34 0.08 -55.18 24.15
C PRO A 34 -0.55 -54.27 23.10
N ARG A 35 0.16 -54.12 21.95
CA ARG A 35 -0.36 -53.41 20.77
C ARG A 35 -1.71 -54.08 20.44
N ALA A 36 -2.79 -53.36 20.67
CA ALA A 36 -4.08 -53.77 20.20
C ALA A 36 -3.97 -54.04 18.69
N LYS A 37 -4.11 -55.29 18.28
CA LYS A 37 -4.13 -55.67 16.86
C LYS A 37 -5.27 -54.91 16.23
N THR A 38 -4.93 -53.77 15.56
CA THR A 38 -5.91 -53.04 14.75
C THR A 38 -6.43 -53.96 13.71
N SER A 39 -7.71 -54.30 13.76
CA SER A 39 -8.32 -55.28 12.84
C SER A 39 -8.14 -54.72 11.41
N LYS A 40 -7.81 -55.62 10.46
CA LYS A 40 -7.66 -55.25 9.02
C LYS A 40 -8.78 -54.36 8.51
N SER A 41 -10.00 -54.52 9.07
CA SER A 41 -11.20 -53.70 8.75
C SER A 41 -11.11 -52.24 9.23
N THR A 42 -10.39 -51.98 10.32
CA THR A 42 -10.20 -50.59 10.83
C THR A 42 -9.18 -49.84 9.98
N VAL A 43 -8.11 -50.50 9.55
CA VAL A 43 -7.12 -49.91 8.65
C VAL A 43 -7.76 -49.63 7.29
N SER A 44 -8.56 -50.55 6.75
CA SER A 44 -9.29 -50.32 5.48
C SER A 44 -10.29 -49.18 5.58
N ALA A 45 -10.97 -48.96 6.71
CA ALA A 45 -11.88 -47.84 6.91
C ALA A 45 -11.13 -46.50 6.98
N ILE A 46 -9.98 -46.46 7.65
CA ILE A 46 -9.13 -45.26 7.71
C ILE A 46 -8.53 -44.92 6.32
N LEU A 47 -8.07 -45.93 5.57
CA LEU A 47 -7.59 -45.74 4.22
C LEU A 47 -8.67 -45.28 3.25
N LEU A 48 -9.90 -45.83 3.34
CA LEU A 48 -11.02 -45.38 2.54
C LEU A 48 -11.48 -43.98 2.93
N ALA A 49 -11.45 -43.63 4.21
CA ALA A 49 -11.72 -42.29 4.67
C ALA A 49 -10.66 -41.28 4.19
N GLY A 50 -9.38 -41.65 4.27
CA GLY A 50 -8.27 -40.85 3.75
C GLY A 50 -8.31 -40.71 2.22
N LEU A 51 -8.62 -41.78 1.50
CA LEU A 51 -8.80 -41.76 0.05
C LEU A 51 -10.03 -40.92 -0.36
N SER A 52 -11.12 -41.03 0.36
CA SER A 52 -12.31 -40.20 0.14
C SER A 52 -12.03 -38.72 0.38
N LEU A 53 -11.26 -38.39 1.45
CA LEU A 53 -10.81 -37.04 1.71
C LEU A 53 -9.88 -36.53 0.60
N PHE A 54 -8.95 -37.36 0.16
CA PHE A 54 -8.03 -37.06 -0.93
C PHE A 54 -8.76 -36.84 -2.26
N LEU A 55 -9.69 -37.73 -2.61
CA LEU A 55 -10.54 -37.59 -3.80
C LEU A 55 -11.44 -36.36 -3.73
N THR A 56 -11.92 -36.01 -2.53
CA THR A 56 -12.72 -34.81 -2.31
C THR A 56 -11.94 -33.54 -2.53
N VAL A 57 -10.66 -33.55 -2.13
CA VAL A 57 -9.80 -32.35 -2.21
C VAL A 57 -9.12 -32.22 -3.59
N PHE A 58 -8.78 -33.33 -4.25
CA PHE A 58 -7.84 -33.30 -5.37
C PHE A 58 -8.38 -33.76 -6.74
N VAL A 59 -9.49 -34.50 -6.82
CA VAL A 59 -9.78 -35.18 -8.10
C VAL A 59 -11.05 -34.71 -8.82
N ARG A 60 -12.19 -34.66 -8.24
CA ARG A 60 -13.43 -34.09 -8.82
C ARG A 60 -14.54 -33.99 -7.77
N PRO A 61 -15.19 -32.84 -7.56
CA PRO A 61 -16.26 -32.68 -6.57
C PRO A 61 -17.51 -33.54 -6.88
N THR A 62 -17.75 -33.88 -8.14
CA THR A 62 -18.82 -34.76 -8.55
C THR A 62 -18.63 -36.22 -8.08
N LEU A 63 -17.42 -36.74 -8.10
CA LEU A 63 -17.09 -38.09 -7.62
C LEU A 63 -17.17 -38.15 -6.09
N ALA A 64 -16.76 -37.11 -5.38
CA ALA A 64 -16.88 -37.02 -3.93
C ALA A 64 -18.36 -36.98 -3.49
N PHE A 65 -19.19 -36.22 -4.22
CA PHE A 65 -20.64 -36.17 -3.98
C PHE A 65 -21.33 -37.52 -4.22
N LEU A 66 -20.97 -38.20 -5.31
CA LEU A 66 -21.47 -39.56 -5.62
C LEU A 66 -21.04 -40.59 -4.56
N ALA A 67 -19.78 -40.52 -4.10
CA ALA A 67 -19.28 -41.38 -3.03
C ALA A 67 -20.01 -41.11 -1.69
N ALA A 68 -20.30 -39.86 -1.38
CA ALA A 68 -21.04 -39.45 -0.18
C ALA A 68 -22.52 -39.96 -0.24
N LEU A 69 -23.18 -39.82 -1.41
CA LEU A 69 -24.52 -40.34 -1.65
C LEU A 69 -24.58 -41.86 -1.54
N LEU A 70 -23.64 -42.58 -2.12
CA LEU A 70 -23.55 -44.04 -2.03
C LEU A 70 -23.36 -44.49 -0.58
N GLY A 71 -22.52 -43.80 0.17
CA GLY A 71 -22.29 -44.08 1.58
C GLY A 71 -23.52 -43.78 2.43
N LEU A 72 -24.28 -42.72 2.15
CA LEU A 72 -25.56 -42.44 2.82
C LEU A 72 -26.58 -43.54 2.53
N LEU A 73 -26.68 -43.98 1.28
CA LEU A 73 -27.57 -45.09 0.88
C LEU A 73 -27.22 -46.40 1.64
N LEU A 74 -25.93 -46.74 1.72
CA LEU A 74 -25.45 -47.89 2.48
C LEU A 74 -25.76 -47.78 3.97
N LEU A 75 -25.68 -46.60 4.54
CA LEU A 75 -26.08 -46.32 5.92
C LEU A 75 -27.58 -46.55 6.13
N ILE A 76 -28.43 -46.01 5.24
CA ILE A 76 -29.88 -46.16 5.29
C ILE A 76 -30.24 -47.66 5.19
N ILE A 77 -29.67 -48.39 4.25
CA ILE A 77 -29.88 -49.84 4.12
C ILE A 77 -29.46 -50.58 5.40
N SER A 78 -28.37 -50.19 6.02
CA SER A 78 -27.89 -50.80 7.27
C SER A 78 -28.83 -50.54 8.45
N ILE A 79 -29.40 -49.31 8.55
CA ILE A 79 -30.39 -48.95 9.55
C ILE A 79 -31.68 -49.76 9.36
N VAL A 80 -32.19 -49.84 8.12
CA VAL A 80 -33.41 -50.62 7.80
C VAL A 80 -33.21 -52.11 8.11
N GLN A 81 -32.05 -52.69 7.81
CA GLN A 81 -31.75 -54.08 8.17
C GLN A 81 -31.69 -54.32 9.67
N THR A 82 -31.25 -53.33 10.44
CA THR A 82 -31.19 -53.39 11.90
C THR A 82 -32.59 -53.31 12.50
N ILE A 83 -33.44 -52.40 12.01
CA ILE A 83 -34.84 -52.25 12.43
C ILE A 83 -35.64 -53.53 12.15
N ARG A 84 -35.36 -54.19 11.03
CA ARG A 84 -35.96 -55.48 10.67
C ARG A 84 -35.42 -56.69 11.48
N GLY A 85 -34.60 -56.44 12.50
CA GLY A 85 -34.06 -57.50 13.38
C GLY A 85 -33.06 -58.44 12.72
N LYS A 86 -32.65 -58.18 11.46
CA LYS A 86 -31.78 -59.10 10.69
C LYS A 86 -30.29 -59.01 11.07
N LYS A 87 -29.83 -57.88 11.65
CA LYS A 87 -28.43 -57.72 12.11
C LYS A 87 -28.34 -56.62 13.17
N LYS A 88 -27.45 -56.78 14.16
CA LYS A 88 -27.12 -55.73 15.12
C LYS A 88 -26.31 -54.59 14.43
N LEU A 89 -26.67 -53.35 14.66
CA LEU A 89 -25.97 -52.20 14.15
C LEU A 89 -24.61 -52.06 14.88
N GLY A 90 -23.55 -52.43 14.21
CA GLY A 90 -22.22 -52.31 14.81
C GLY A 90 -21.74 -50.86 14.86
N VAL A 91 -21.06 -50.49 15.94
CA VAL A 91 -20.47 -49.13 16.16
C VAL A 91 -19.70 -48.61 14.92
N LYS A 92 -19.05 -49.51 14.18
CA LYS A 92 -18.32 -49.15 12.96
C LYS A 92 -19.20 -48.58 11.84
N ARG A 93 -20.43 -49.10 11.68
CA ARG A 93 -21.38 -48.61 10.65
C ARG A 93 -21.97 -47.27 11.03
N ILE A 94 -22.18 -47.02 12.31
CA ILE A 94 -22.61 -45.71 12.83
C ILE A 94 -21.51 -44.69 12.58
N ALA A 95 -20.27 -45.02 12.89
CA ALA A 95 -19.12 -44.11 12.65
C ALA A 95 -18.95 -43.73 11.17
N ILE A 96 -19.08 -44.70 10.25
CA ILE A 96 -19.03 -44.43 8.80
C ILE A 96 -20.18 -43.52 8.38
N GLY A 97 -21.39 -43.76 8.89
CA GLY A 97 -22.55 -42.93 8.59
C GLY A 97 -22.40 -41.50 9.07
N VAL A 98 -21.94 -41.30 10.31
CA VAL A 98 -21.65 -39.97 10.85
C VAL A 98 -20.56 -39.25 10.00
N PHE A 99 -19.51 -39.99 9.61
CA PHE A 99 -18.44 -39.41 8.76
C PHE A 99 -18.99 -38.94 7.41
N ILE A 100 -19.87 -39.73 6.76
CA ILE A 100 -20.50 -39.37 5.49
C ILE A 100 -21.39 -38.13 5.63
N VAL A 101 -22.19 -38.09 6.69
CA VAL A 101 -23.05 -36.92 6.98
C VAL A 101 -22.18 -35.67 7.18
N LEU A 102 -21.11 -35.79 7.95
CA LEU A 102 -20.14 -34.68 8.12
C LEU A 102 -19.52 -34.24 6.80
N GLN A 103 -19.18 -35.18 5.91
CA GLN A 103 -18.66 -34.82 4.58
C GLN A 103 -19.70 -34.10 3.73
N ILE A 104 -20.96 -34.54 3.74
CA ILE A 104 -22.05 -33.86 3.02
C ILE A 104 -22.23 -32.45 3.56
N ILE A 105 -22.26 -32.28 4.88
CA ILE A 105 -22.36 -30.97 5.53
C ILE A 105 -21.19 -30.08 5.10
N LEU A 106 -19.95 -30.59 5.12
CA LEU A 106 -18.75 -29.86 4.74
C LEU A 106 -18.78 -29.47 3.26
N LEU A 107 -19.17 -30.40 2.37
CA LEU A 107 -19.29 -30.12 0.94
C LEU A 107 -20.38 -29.08 0.65
N THR A 108 -21.52 -29.15 1.35
CA THR A 108 -22.58 -28.15 1.23
C THR A 108 -22.11 -26.80 1.73
N TYR A 109 -21.48 -26.76 2.90
CA TYR A 109 -20.90 -25.55 3.47
C TYR A 109 -19.88 -24.91 2.53
N TRP A 110 -19.04 -25.72 1.87
CA TRP A 110 -18.07 -25.20 0.91
C TRP A 110 -18.70 -24.71 -0.40
N ARG A 111 -19.92 -25.13 -0.74
CA ARG A 111 -20.63 -24.65 -1.94
C ARG A 111 -21.47 -23.41 -1.70
N ILE A 112 -21.88 -23.15 -0.48
CA ILE A 112 -22.66 -21.95 -0.16
C ILE A 112 -21.74 -20.75 -0.16
N ASP A 113 -22.01 -19.78 -1.03
CA ASP A 113 -21.37 -18.47 -0.98
C ASP A 113 -22.24 -17.48 -0.18
N ALA A 114 -21.66 -16.38 0.27
CA ALA A 114 -22.40 -15.31 0.92
C ALA A 114 -23.37 -14.64 -0.06
N ALA A 115 -24.41 -14.00 0.46
CA ALA A 115 -25.27 -13.14 -0.36
C ALA A 115 -24.46 -12.01 -1.00
N PRO A 116 -24.86 -11.49 -2.17
CA PRO A 116 -24.27 -10.29 -2.75
C PRO A 116 -24.24 -9.14 -1.74
N ILE A 117 -23.27 -8.23 -1.90
CA ILE A 117 -23.14 -7.06 -1.03
C ILE A 117 -24.27 -6.09 -1.39
N PRO A 118 -25.18 -5.75 -0.47
CA PRO A 118 -26.13 -4.68 -0.71
C PRO A 118 -25.38 -3.33 -0.73
N ASN A 119 -25.80 -2.41 -1.57
CA ASN A 119 -25.21 -1.07 -1.70
C ASN A 119 -23.68 -1.10 -1.95
N ASP A 120 -23.24 -1.94 -2.88
CA ASP A 120 -21.84 -2.02 -3.27
C ASP A 120 -21.38 -0.74 -3.99
N TYR A 121 -20.08 -0.43 -3.93
CA TYR A 121 -19.52 0.71 -4.66
C TYR A 121 -19.78 0.62 -6.15
N THR A 122 -20.06 1.76 -6.77
CA THR A 122 -20.33 1.87 -8.20
C THR A 122 -19.30 2.77 -8.88
N ILE A 123 -19.10 2.56 -10.18
CA ILE A 123 -18.25 3.45 -10.99
C ILE A 123 -18.82 4.87 -11.02
N ILE A 124 -20.13 5.04 -10.85
CA ILE A 124 -20.79 6.35 -10.81
C ILE A 124 -20.29 7.19 -9.63
N GLU A 125 -20.00 6.56 -8.48
CA GLU A 125 -19.42 7.27 -7.32
C GLU A 125 -18.03 7.84 -7.61
N LEU A 126 -17.28 7.23 -8.55
CA LEU A 126 -16.00 7.75 -9.03
C LEU A 126 -16.15 8.79 -10.14
N ARG A 127 -17.27 8.78 -10.83
CA ARG A 127 -17.58 9.72 -11.90
C ARG A 127 -18.16 10.98 -11.30
N SER A 128 -17.33 11.82 -10.69
CA SER A 128 -17.72 13.20 -10.50
C SER A 128 -18.06 13.80 -11.88
N ALA A 129 -19.14 14.55 -11.94
CA ALA A 129 -19.70 15.06 -13.21
C ALA A 129 -18.82 16.17 -13.80
N ILE A 130 -17.69 15.85 -14.39
CA ILE A 130 -16.82 16.82 -15.04
C ILE A 130 -17.04 16.76 -16.56
N PRO A 131 -17.66 17.77 -17.18
CA PRO A 131 -17.96 17.76 -18.62
C PRO A 131 -16.72 17.82 -19.54
N PHE A 132 -15.54 18.22 -19.01
CA PHE A 132 -14.34 18.53 -19.81
C PHE A 132 -13.19 17.55 -19.64
N TRP A 133 -13.44 16.33 -19.24
CA TRP A 133 -12.40 15.33 -18.88
C TRP A 133 -11.41 15.02 -19.99
N TYR A 134 -11.90 14.86 -21.21
CA TYR A 134 -11.06 14.45 -22.32
C TYR A 134 -9.97 15.48 -22.67
N GLY A 135 -10.24 16.77 -22.53
CA GLY A 135 -9.27 17.81 -22.85
C GLY A 135 -8.05 17.79 -21.95
N SER A 136 -8.25 17.74 -20.63
CA SER A 136 -7.14 17.73 -19.65
C SER A 136 -6.37 16.40 -19.68
N TYR A 137 -7.07 15.27 -19.86
CA TYR A 137 -6.42 13.98 -20.02
C TYR A 137 -5.61 13.91 -21.33
N SER A 138 -6.14 14.42 -22.44
CA SER A 138 -5.42 14.48 -23.72
C SER A 138 -4.12 15.27 -23.58
N LEU A 139 -4.11 16.37 -22.80
CA LEU A 139 -2.90 17.13 -22.48
C LEU A 139 -1.89 16.29 -21.69
N LEU A 140 -2.32 15.61 -20.64
CA LEU A 140 -1.43 14.69 -19.90
C LEU A 140 -0.91 13.58 -20.80
N ASN A 141 -1.78 12.95 -21.58
CA ASN A 141 -1.40 11.84 -22.46
C ASN A 141 -0.46 12.26 -23.59
N SER A 142 -0.45 13.56 -23.97
CA SER A 142 0.53 14.08 -24.92
C SER A 142 1.97 14.06 -24.40
N LEU A 143 2.18 13.86 -23.08
CA LEU A 143 3.49 13.63 -22.47
C LEU A 143 3.94 12.17 -22.55
N ALA A 144 3.10 11.26 -23.01
CA ALA A 144 3.46 9.85 -23.19
C ALA A 144 4.30 9.68 -24.46
N ASP A 145 5.39 8.93 -24.35
CA ASP A 145 6.14 8.48 -25.51
C ASP A 145 5.40 7.30 -26.15
N LYS A 146 5.44 7.22 -27.49
CA LYS A 146 4.77 6.14 -28.25
C LYS A 146 5.44 4.77 -28.02
N ASN A 147 6.73 4.77 -27.67
CA ASN A 147 7.50 3.57 -27.36
C ASN A 147 8.19 3.77 -26.01
N ASP A 148 7.87 2.89 -25.06
CA ASP A 148 8.46 2.93 -23.71
C ASP A 148 9.98 2.62 -23.67
N ASP A 149 10.52 2.01 -24.74
CA ASP A 149 11.92 1.56 -24.83
C ASP A 149 12.87 2.66 -25.32
N LEU A 150 12.39 3.86 -25.63
CA LEU A 150 13.25 4.94 -26.09
C LEU A 150 14.08 5.51 -24.93
N MET A 151 15.40 5.59 -25.16
CA MET A 151 16.32 6.30 -24.25
C MET A 151 15.97 7.80 -24.17
N ASP A 152 15.39 8.35 -25.22
CA ASP A 152 14.94 9.75 -25.31
C ASP A 152 13.56 9.96 -24.66
N ALA A 153 13.19 11.22 -24.49
CA ALA A 153 11.84 11.62 -24.09
C ALA A 153 11.26 12.64 -25.12
N PRO A 154 11.01 12.21 -26.37
CA PRO A 154 10.59 13.11 -27.46
C PRO A 154 9.25 13.78 -27.24
N ALA A 155 8.38 13.18 -26.42
CA ALA A 155 7.09 13.77 -26.05
C ALA A 155 7.25 15.08 -25.27
N ILE A 156 8.32 15.22 -24.50
CA ILE A 156 8.64 16.45 -23.76
C ILE A 156 9.80 17.25 -24.38
N GLY A 157 10.46 16.73 -25.40
CA GLY A 157 11.52 17.41 -26.14
C GLY A 157 12.92 17.23 -25.57
N LEU A 158 13.15 16.24 -24.68
CA LEU A 158 14.47 15.95 -24.11
C LEU A 158 15.15 14.80 -24.85
N SER A 159 16.47 14.97 -25.10
CA SER A 159 17.36 13.94 -25.62
C SER A 159 17.83 12.99 -24.52
N SER A 160 18.51 11.91 -24.89
CA SER A 160 19.16 11.00 -23.93
C SER A 160 20.22 11.72 -23.09
N GLU A 161 20.99 12.61 -23.69
CA GLU A 161 22.00 13.43 -23.00
C GLU A 161 21.32 14.35 -21.96
N ASP A 162 20.22 15.04 -22.33
CA ASP A 162 19.45 15.85 -21.40
C ASP A 162 18.93 15.02 -20.21
N LEU A 163 18.54 13.76 -20.45
CA LEU A 163 18.05 12.88 -19.40
C LEU A 163 19.16 12.41 -18.45
N GLU A 164 20.37 12.15 -18.96
CA GLU A 164 21.54 11.84 -18.13
C GLU A 164 21.90 13.03 -17.25
N ASN A 165 21.97 14.22 -17.82
CA ASN A 165 22.22 15.45 -17.08
C ASN A 165 21.14 15.72 -16.03
N LEU A 166 19.87 15.46 -16.35
CA LEU A 166 18.78 15.58 -15.38
C LEU A 166 18.92 14.60 -14.19
N GLU A 167 19.43 13.39 -14.41
CA GLU A 167 19.69 12.45 -13.31
C GLU A 167 20.84 12.94 -12.40
N GLU A 168 21.87 13.57 -12.95
CA GLU A 168 22.93 14.20 -12.14
C GLU A 168 22.36 15.38 -11.33
N ILE A 169 21.57 16.24 -11.93
CA ILE A 169 20.90 17.35 -11.23
C ILE A 169 19.97 16.83 -10.11
N LYS A 170 19.28 15.71 -10.30
CA LYS A 170 18.48 15.09 -9.23
C LYS A 170 19.32 14.68 -8.01
N LYS A 171 20.59 14.31 -8.21
CA LYS A 171 21.51 13.98 -7.10
C LYS A 171 21.80 15.19 -6.24
N ILE A 172 21.93 16.39 -6.85
CA ILE A 172 22.16 17.65 -6.13
C ILE A 172 21.07 17.89 -5.07
N PHE A 173 19.82 17.61 -5.41
CA PHE A 173 18.70 17.80 -4.48
C PHE A 173 18.62 16.75 -3.34
N LYS A 174 19.54 15.80 -3.28
CA LYS A 174 19.70 14.89 -2.12
C LYS A 174 20.64 15.45 -1.05
N GLU A 175 21.37 16.52 -1.36
CA GLU A 175 22.17 17.24 -0.40
C GLU A 175 21.31 17.81 0.72
N LYS A 176 21.91 17.89 1.91
CA LYS A 176 21.25 18.34 3.13
C LYS A 176 21.47 19.83 3.42
N ASP A 177 22.38 20.44 2.71
CA ASP A 177 22.73 21.86 2.87
C ASP A 177 22.21 22.67 1.68
N LEU A 178 21.31 23.63 1.96
CA LEU A 178 20.71 24.48 0.93
C LEU A 178 21.71 25.39 0.22
N GLN A 179 22.80 25.76 0.90
CA GLN A 179 23.86 26.54 0.30
C GLN A 179 24.65 25.73 -0.76
N THR A 180 24.97 24.47 -0.43
CA THR A 180 25.61 23.54 -1.37
C THR A 180 24.71 23.29 -2.58
N ILE A 181 23.39 23.11 -2.36
CA ILE A 181 22.44 23.00 -3.48
C ILE A 181 22.45 24.23 -4.36
N SER A 182 22.45 25.43 -3.77
CA SER A 182 22.54 26.70 -4.52
C SER A 182 23.80 26.80 -5.39
N GLN A 183 24.95 26.45 -4.83
CA GLN A 183 26.24 26.47 -5.56
C GLN A 183 26.22 25.48 -6.74
N HIS A 184 25.73 24.27 -6.52
CA HIS A 184 25.65 23.26 -7.59
C HIS A 184 24.63 23.64 -8.67
N ILE A 185 23.49 24.23 -8.31
CA ILE A 185 22.51 24.73 -9.29
C ILE A 185 23.11 25.84 -10.14
N GLN A 186 23.88 26.78 -9.55
CA GLN A 186 24.56 27.84 -10.28
C GLN A 186 25.67 27.28 -11.17
N ALA A 187 26.44 26.31 -10.70
CA ALA A 187 27.50 25.67 -11.49
C ALA A 187 26.96 24.93 -12.73
N ASN A 188 25.71 24.44 -12.70
CA ASN A 188 25.05 23.76 -13.82
C ASN A 188 24.02 24.66 -14.54
N ALA A 189 24.16 25.98 -14.44
CA ALA A 189 23.18 26.94 -14.94
C ALA A 189 22.91 26.80 -16.45
N ASP A 190 23.97 26.70 -17.26
CA ASP A 190 23.85 26.59 -18.72
C ASP A 190 23.14 25.29 -19.14
N GLU A 191 23.46 24.18 -18.49
CA GLU A 191 22.82 22.88 -18.75
C GLU A 191 21.35 22.92 -18.38
N ILE A 192 21.02 23.45 -17.20
CA ILE A 192 19.60 23.57 -16.75
C ILE A 192 18.85 24.47 -17.73
N HIS A 193 19.42 25.56 -18.16
CA HIS A 193 18.80 26.49 -19.11
C HIS A 193 18.61 25.84 -20.47
N SER A 194 19.62 25.14 -21.00
CA SER A 194 19.55 24.40 -22.25
C SER A 194 18.43 23.35 -22.22
N MET A 195 18.42 22.45 -21.20
CA MET A 195 17.39 21.45 -21.03
C MET A 195 15.99 22.08 -20.92
N TRP A 196 15.87 23.21 -20.20
CA TRP A 196 14.61 23.92 -20.08
C TRP A 196 14.10 24.46 -21.41
N GLN A 197 15.01 24.94 -22.29
CA GLN A 197 14.66 25.38 -23.66
C GLN A 197 14.24 24.16 -24.51
N ASN A 198 14.99 23.06 -24.46
CA ASN A 198 14.71 21.84 -25.19
C ASN A 198 13.34 21.26 -24.80
N ALA A 199 12.97 21.32 -23.50
CA ALA A 199 11.69 20.84 -22.98
C ALA A 199 10.47 21.70 -23.38
N LYS A 200 10.54 22.51 -24.45
CA LYS A 200 9.45 23.41 -24.88
C LYS A 200 8.11 22.72 -24.99
N LYS A 201 8.05 21.52 -25.63
CA LYS A 201 6.80 20.74 -25.75
C LYS A 201 6.17 20.44 -24.41
N GLY A 202 6.97 19.96 -23.43
CA GLY A 202 6.51 19.67 -22.08
C GLY A 202 6.04 20.92 -21.33
N ARG A 203 6.76 22.04 -21.46
CA ARG A 203 6.40 23.33 -20.87
C ARG A 203 5.07 23.87 -21.40
N ASP A 204 4.84 23.75 -22.70
CA ASP A 204 3.57 24.15 -23.33
C ASP A 204 2.39 23.33 -22.77
N VAL A 205 2.60 22.04 -22.50
CA VAL A 205 1.58 21.20 -21.84
C VAL A 205 1.35 21.66 -20.40
N LEU A 206 2.41 21.91 -19.59
CA LEU A 206 2.24 22.44 -18.23
C LEU A 206 1.50 23.78 -18.22
N SER A 207 1.80 24.67 -19.16
CA SER A 207 1.13 25.96 -19.27
C SER A 207 -0.36 25.82 -19.58
N LYS A 208 -0.73 24.88 -20.45
CA LYS A 208 -2.13 24.54 -20.74
C LYS A 208 -2.83 23.89 -19.54
N LEU A 209 -2.16 22.96 -18.85
CA LEU A 209 -2.69 22.31 -17.63
C LEU A 209 -2.91 23.32 -16.48
N ALA A 210 -2.11 24.37 -16.41
CA ALA A 210 -2.27 25.41 -15.39
C ALA A 210 -3.58 26.19 -15.53
N VAL A 211 -4.07 26.39 -16.76
CA VAL A 211 -5.27 27.20 -17.02
C VAL A 211 -6.56 26.37 -17.10
N VAL A 212 -6.50 25.06 -17.31
CA VAL A 212 -7.72 24.24 -17.27
C VAL A 212 -8.27 24.23 -15.84
N PRO A 213 -9.62 24.26 -15.68
CA PRO A 213 -10.24 24.30 -14.35
C PRO A 213 -9.95 23.03 -13.55
N GLU A 214 -9.89 21.87 -14.20
CA GLU A 214 -9.74 20.56 -13.59
C GLU A 214 -8.87 19.63 -14.44
N ILE A 215 -8.15 18.73 -13.78
CA ILE A 215 -7.34 17.72 -14.45
C ILE A 215 -7.86 16.34 -14.01
N ALA A 216 -8.44 15.60 -14.93
CA ALA A 216 -9.09 14.33 -14.65
C ALA A 216 -8.11 13.14 -14.72
N ASP A 217 -8.30 12.19 -13.81
CA ASP A 217 -7.78 10.83 -13.92
C ASP A 217 -8.81 9.96 -14.63
N LEU A 218 -8.53 9.51 -15.85
CA LEU A 218 -9.41 8.66 -16.64
C LEU A 218 -9.09 7.17 -16.52
N SER A 219 -8.30 6.77 -15.53
CA SER A 219 -8.07 5.35 -15.26
C SER A 219 -9.40 4.62 -15.08
N GLU A 220 -9.50 3.44 -15.66
CA GLU A 220 -10.65 2.54 -15.49
C GLU A 220 -10.28 1.45 -14.48
N PRO A 221 -11.24 0.96 -13.68
CA PRO A 221 -10.97 -0.05 -12.66
C PRO A 221 -10.82 -1.45 -13.30
N ASP A 222 -9.74 -1.60 -14.08
CA ASP A 222 -9.32 -2.82 -14.73
C ASP A 222 -7.80 -2.98 -14.56
N LEU A 223 -7.31 -4.18 -14.25
CA LEU A 223 -5.88 -4.45 -14.16
C LEU A 223 -5.24 -4.24 -15.55
N GLY A 224 -4.30 -3.30 -15.60
CA GLY A 224 -3.59 -2.96 -16.84
C GLY A 224 -4.08 -1.68 -17.54
N ASP A 225 -5.21 -1.09 -17.17
CA ASP A 225 -5.69 0.17 -17.77
C ASP A 225 -5.54 1.37 -16.81
N TYR A 226 -4.35 1.55 -16.25
CA TYR A 226 -4.07 2.70 -15.40
C TYR A 226 -3.79 3.99 -16.18
N ARG A 227 -3.71 3.95 -17.50
CA ARG A 227 -3.50 5.12 -18.38
C ARG A 227 -2.45 6.11 -17.85
N LEU A 228 -1.30 5.57 -17.41
CA LEU A 228 -0.22 6.33 -16.74
C LEU A 228 1.04 6.46 -17.59
N GLN A 229 0.95 6.25 -18.90
CA GLN A 229 2.09 6.30 -19.83
C GLN A 229 2.81 7.68 -19.79
N TRP A 230 2.06 8.73 -19.47
CA TRP A 230 2.57 10.09 -19.28
C TRP A 230 3.39 10.29 -17.99
N ALA A 231 3.23 9.43 -16.99
CA ALA A 231 3.71 9.67 -15.62
C ALA A 231 5.24 9.77 -15.53
N LYS A 232 5.96 8.96 -16.29
CA LYS A 232 7.45 8.98 -16.35
C LYS A 232 7.94 10.35 -16.80
N ASN A 233 7.41 10.84 -17.92
CA ASN A 233 7.81 12.13 -18.48
C ASN A 233 7.29 13.32 -17.67
N PHE A 234 6.12 13.24 -17.11
CA PHE A 234 5.62 14.25 -16.19
C PHE A 234 6.56 14.41 -14.99
N ARG A 235 7.01 13.32 -14.36
CA ARG A 235 7.99 13.39 -13.26
C ARG A 235 9.32 14.00 -13.69
N ARG A 236 9.85 13.64 -14.87
CA ARG A 236 11.06 14.22 -15.44
C ARG A 236 10.91 15.74 -15.61
N LEU A 237 9.79 16.16 -16.16
CA LEU A 237 9.47 17.56 -16.38
C LEU A 237 9.32 18.33 -15.05
N ILE A 238 8.71 17.74 -14.01
CA ILE A 238 8.61 18.35 -12.68
C ILE A 238 10.00 18.54 -12.04
N PHE A 239 10.90 17.58 -12.18
CA PHE A 239 12.28 17.71 -11.68
C PHE A 239 13.06 18.79 -12.42
N LEU A 240 12.95 18.84 -13.74
CA LEU A 240 13.56 19.91 -14.53
C LEU A 240 12.99 21.28 -14.17
N HIS A 241 11.66 21.36 -13.99
CA HIS A 241 11.00 22.59 -13.56
C HIS A 241 11.48 23.06 -12.19
N ARG A 242 11.64 22.12 -11.21
CA ARG A 242 12.27 22.42 -9.92
C ARG A 242 13.66 23.03 -10.10
N ALA A 243 14.53 22.41 -10.90
CA ALA A 243 15.89 22.90 -11.14
C ALA A 243 15.87 24.31 -11.74
N TYR A 244 15.01 24.54 -12.73
CA TYR A 244 14.84 25.84 -13.36
C TYR A 244 14.32 26.91 -12.38
N ILE A 245 13.32 26.62 -11.56
CA ILE A 245 12.81 27.54 -10.53
C ILE A 245 13.93 27.91 -9.53
N CYS A 246 14.69 26.92 -9.05
CA CYS A 246 15.81 27.16 -8.16
C CYS A 246 16.88 28.03 -8.81
N LEU A 247 17.21 27.81 -10.09
CA LEU A 247 18.15 28.62 -10.86
C LEU A 247 17.69 30.08 -10.98
N GLN A 248 16.41 30.29 -11.38
CA GLN A 248 15.83 31.64 -11.47
C GLN A 248 15.87 32.36 -10.11
N SER A 249 15.59 31.65 -9.02
CA SER A 249 15.71 32.20 -7.68
C SER A 249 17.12 32.62 -7.30
N CYS A 250 18.16 31.94 -7.80
CA CYS A 250 19.57 32.28 -7.60
C CYS A 250 20.03 33.46 -8.49
N HIS A 251 19.52 33.56 -9.73
CA HIS A 251 19.90 34.56 -10.70
C HIS A 251 19.13 35.90 -10.61
N GLY A 252 18.27 36.05 -9.61
CA GLY A 252 17.61 37.33 -9.32
C GLY A 252 16.20 37.50 -9.86
N ASP A 253 15.71 36.66 -10.79
CA ASP A 253 14.32 36.72 -11.27
C ASP A 253 13.39 35.92 -10.35
N LYS A 254 13.29 36.41 -9.12
CA LYS A 254 12.50 35.78 -8.07
C LYS A 254 10.99 35.84 -8.35
N GLY A 255 10.56 36.83 -9.15
CA GLY A 255 9.16 36.96 -9.58
C GLY A 255 8.76 35.80 -10.51
N ALA A 256 9.54 35.57 -11.56
CA ALA A 256 9.30 34.46 -12.48
C ALA A 256 9.40 33.09 -11.77
N ALA A 257 10.35 32.92 -10.86
CA ALA A 257 10.49 31.71 -10.06
C ALA A 257 9.22 31.39 -9.27
N ILE A 258 8.59 32.40 -8.64
CA ILE A 258 7.35 32.22 -7.89
C ILE A 258 6.19 31.89 -8.81
N ASP A 259 6.05 32.59 -9.91
CA ASP A 259 4.92 32.34 -10.83
C ASP A 259 4.96 30.91 -11.36
N GLU A 260 6.15 30.39 -11.69
CA GLU A 260 6.33 28.99 -12.09
C GLU A 260 6.08 28.01 -10.93
N LEU A 261 6.50 28.32 -9.71
CA LEU A 261 6.21 27.52 -8.51
C LEU A 261 4.70 27.41 -8.26
N ILE A 262 3.97 28.53 -8.32
CA ILE A 262 2.53 28.57 -8.10
C ILE A 262 1.76 27.86 -9.22
N LYS A 263 2.23 28.02 -10.45
CA LYS A 263 1.69 27.27 -11.59
C LYS A 263 1.75 25.78 -11.35
N LEU A 264 2.90 25.29 -10.91
CA LEU A 264 3.10 23.88 -10.60
C LEU A 264 2.22 23.42 -9.43
N ASP A 265 2.14 24.20 -8.36
CA ASP A 265 1.27 23.94 -7.20
C ASP A 265 -0.19 23.76 -7.61
N SER A 266 -0.68 24.66 -8.48
CA SER A 266 -2.05 24.60 -9.01
C SER A 266 -2.30 23.31 -9.82
N ILE A 267 -1.37 22.92 -10.69
CA ILE A 267 -1.48 21.68 -11.48
C ILE A 267 -1.57 20.47 -10.55
N ILE A 268 -0.65 20.36 -9.60
CA ILE A 268 -0.58 19.21 -8.67
C ILE A 268 -1.87 19.11 -7.85
N LYS A 269 -2.41 20.23 -7.36
CA LYS A 269 -3.66 20.27 -6.61
C LYS A 269 -4.85 19.79 -7.44
N LYS A 270 -5.01 20.31 -8.66
CA LYS A 270 -6.08 19.89 -9.58
C LYS A 270 -6.00 18.40 -9.90
N MET A 271 -4.79 17.88 -10.14
CA MET A 271 -4.56 16.45 -10.33
C MET A 271 -4.95 15.64 -9.10
N SER A 272 -4.55 16.11 -7.92
CA SER A 272 -4.75 15.37 -6.67
C SER A 272 -6.22 15.29 -6.25
N LEU A 273 -7.01 16.34 -6.48
CA LEU A 273 -8.45 16.35 -6.23
C LEU A 273 -9.18 15.27 -7.03
N ASN A 274 -8.78 15.07 -8.28
CA ASN A 274 -9.46 14.19 -9.21
C ASN A 274 -8.79 12.83 -9.38
N ALA A 275 -7.79 12.51 -8.54
CA ALA A 275 -7.11 11.23 -8.55
C ALA A 275 -8.07 10.08 -8.19
N ARG A 276 -8.24 9.14 -9.12
CA ARG A 276 -9.05 7.93 -8.93
C ARG A 276 -8.21 6.76 -8.50
N SER A 277 -7.13 6.46 -9.22
CA SER A 277 -6.27 5.34 -8.90
C SER A 277 -5.28 5.69 -7.80
N LEU A 278 -4.89 4.67 -7.03
CA LEU A 278 -3.90 4.83 -5.96
C LEU A 278 -2.54 5.29 -6.50
N ILE A 279 -2.15 4.76 -7.66
CA ILE A 279 -0.87 5.12 -8.30
C ILE A 279 -0.88 6.58 -8.75
N TYR A 280 -1.97 7.03 -9.38
CA TYR A 280 -2.11 8.44 -9.76
C TYR A 280 -2.00 9.36 -8.54
N LYS A 281 -2.69 9.02 -7.45
CA LYS A 281 -2.61 9.77 -6.18
C LYS A 281 -1.20 9.83 -5.62
N LEU A 282 -0.48 8.71 -5.64
CA LEU A 282 0.91 8.65 -5.17
C LEU A 282 1.84 9.52 -6.02
N ILE A 283 1.62 9.59 -7.34
CA ILE A 283 2.35 10.51 -8.22
C ILE A 283 2.10 11.96 -7.80
N CYS A 284 0.85 12.35 -7.56
CA CYS A 284 0.51 13.69 -7.10
C CYS A 284 1.20 14.03 -5.76
N LEU A 285 1.15 13.11 -4.79
CA LEU A 285 1.82 13.29 -3.50
C LEU A 285 3.35 13.39 -3.63
N ALA A 286 3.97 12.66 -4.56
CA ALA A 286 5.40 12.79 -4.83
C ALA A 286 5.75 14.14 -5.48
N CYS A 287 4.94 14.59 -6.43
CA CYS A 287 5.13 15.91 -7.05
C CYS A 287 4.92 17.05 -6.05
N PHE A 288 3.97 16.89 -5.13
CA PHE A 288 3.75 17.84 -4.05
C PHE A 288 4.97 17.98 -3.14
N GLN A 289 5.64 16.87 -2.80
CA GLN A 289 6.89 16.92 -2.05
C GLN A 289 7.94 17.78 -2.75
N ILE A 290 8.14 17.54 -4.05
CA ILE A 290 9.10 18.29 -4.86
C ILE A 290 8.77 19.78 -4.81
N ASN A 291 7.51 20.14 -4.90
CA ASN A 291 7.05 21.52 -4.88
C ASN A 291 7.29 22.21 -3.51
N ILE A 292 7.02 21.49 -2.39
CA ILE A 292 7.34 21.96 -1.03
C ILE A 292 8.84 22.22 -0.87
N GLU A 293 9.68 21.29 -1.30
CA GLU A 293 11.14 21.45 -1.22
C GLU A 293 11.64 22.61 -2.08
N THR A 294 11.02 22.82 -3.23
CA THR A 294 11.33 23.97 -4.11
C THR A 294 10.94 25.30 -3.44
N ALA A 295 9.75 25.38 -2.86
CA ALA A 295 9.32 26.54 -2.09
C ALA A 295 10.25 26.81 -0.90
N ASN A 296 10.61 25.75 -0.18
CA ASN A 296 11.53 25.84 0.95
C ASN A 296 12.91 26.37 0.55
N PHE A 297 13.44 25.95 -0.61
CA PHE A 297 14.69 26.49 -1.14
C PHE A 297 14.62 28.00 -1.37
N ILE A 298 13.55 28.51 -1.99
CA ILE A 298 13.34 29.94 -2.23
C ILE A 298 13.24 30.73 -0.92
N ILE A 299 12.47 30.22 0.06
CA ILE A 299 12.22 30.88 1.33
C ILE A 299 13.49 30.99 2.19
N ASN A 300 14.36 30.01 2.11
CA ASN A 300 15.62 29.95 2.87
C ASN A 300 16.80 30.67 2.17
N ASN A 301 16.60 31.22 0.98
CA ASN A 301 17.59 32.08 0.36
C ASN A 301 17.57 33.47 1.04
N PRO A 302 18.67 33.90 1.71
CA PRO A 302 18.72 35.18 2.44
C PRO A 302 18.38 36.39 1.55
N GLU A 303 18.73 36.30 0.29
CA GLU A 303 18.50 37.39 -0.69
C GLU A 303 17.02 37.46 -1.15
N THR A 304 16.14 36.53 -0.74
CA THR A 304 14.75 36.58 -1.15
C THR A 304 14.01 37.68 -0.35
N PRO A 305 13.42 38.67 -1.02
CA PRO A 305 12.69 39.75 -0.35
C PRO A 305 11.46 39.25 0.38
N ASN A 306 11.08 39.94 1.47
CA ASN A 306 9.90 39.55 2.26
C ASN A 306 8.60 39.63 1.46
N GLU A 307 8.48 40.54 0.49
CA GLU A 307 7.34 40.65 -0.42
C GLU A 307 7.10 39.36 -1.21
N VAL A 308 8.20 38.74 -1.63
CA VAL A 308 8.23 37.45 -2.33
C VAL A 308 7.71 36.34 -1.40
N ILE A 309 8.19 36.33 -0.15
CA ILE A 309 7.75 35.34 0.85
C ILE A 309 6.25 35.50 1.16
N VAL A 310 5.77 36.75 1.27
CA VAL A 310 4.33 37.04 1.44
C VAL A 310 3.50 36.52 0.27
N GLN A 311 4.00 36.66 -0.97
CA GLN A 311 3.33 36.12 -2.16
C GLN A 311 3.25 34.58 -2.12
N ILE A 312 4.35 33.89 -1.79
CA ILE A 312 4.34 32.44 -1.61
C ILE A 312 3.30 32.05 -0.57
N LYS A 313 3.31 32.68 0.61
CA LYS A 313 2.38 32.39 1.69
C LYS A 313 0.92 32.61 1.30
N ARG A 314 0.63 33.64 0.50
CA ARG A 314 -0.73 33.99 0.08
C ARG A 314 -1.24 33.05 -1.02
N ARG A 315 -0.38 32.66 -1.96
CA ARG A 315 -0.77 31.92 -3.18
C ARG A 315 -0.59 30.41 -3.06
N MET A 316 0.42 29.96 -2.30
CA MET A 316 0.67 28.55 -2.05
C MET A 316 -0.09 28.09 -0.78
N ILE A 317 -1.41 27.95 -0.92
CA ILE A 317 -2.28 27.49 0.17
C ILE A 317 -1.91 26.04 0.52
N PRO A 318 -1.90 25.68 1.83
CA PRO A 318 -1.68 24.29 2.23
C PRO A 318 -2.67 23.31 1.58
N PHE A 319 -2.28 22.09 1.42
CA PHE A 319 -3.17 21.03 0.95
C PHE A 319 -4.34 20.87 1.92
N SER A 320 -5.56 20.95 1.39
CA SER A 320 -6.77 20.59 2.14
C SER A 320 -6.90 19.07 2.28
N ASP A 321 -7.81 18.65 3.17
CA ASP A 321 -8.10 17.23 3.36
C ASP A 321 -8.56 16.55 2.06
N GLU A 322 -9.27 17.25 1.20
CA GLU A 322 -9.70 16.75 -0.11
C GLU A 322 -8.51 16.42 -1.03
N HIS A 323 -7.49 17.29 -1.03
CA HIS A 323 -6.28 17.04 -1.84
C HIS A 323 -5.52 15.80 -1.40
N VAL A 324 -5.56 15.43 -0.11
CA VAL A 324 -4.86 14.25 0.42
C VAL A 324 -5.79 13.06 0.65
N SER A 325 -7.10 13.20 0.42
CA SER A 325 -8.07 12.11 0.59
C SER A 325 -7.69 10.89 -0.24
N LEU A 326 -7.78 9.71 0.39
CA LEU A 326 -7.54 8.42 -0.24
C LEU A 326 -8.85 7.65 -0.53
N ARG A 327 -10.01 8.25 -0.25
CA ARG A 327 -11.31 7.61 -0.41
C ARG A 327 -11.51 7.08 -1.83
N ASN A 328 -11.46 7.95 -2.83
CA ASN A 328 -11.65 7.56 -4.23
C ASN A 328 -10.59 6.55 -4.71
N PRO A 329 -9.29 6.74 -4.45
CA PRO A 329 -8.28 5.73 -4.73
C PRO A 329 -8.58 4.36 -4.12
N ILE A 330 -9.02 4.29 -2.87
CA ILE A 330 -9.34 3.00 -2.22
C ILE A 330 -10.59 2.35 -2.85
N ILE A 331 -11.61 3.14 -3.17
CA ILE A 331 -12.81 2.66 -3.89
C ILE A 331 -12.40 2.11 -5.28
N PHE A 332 -11.52 2.81 -5.98
CA PHE A 332 -11.00 2.36 -7.27
C PHE A 332 -10.29 1.01 -7.17
N GLU A 333 -9.41 0.83 -6.20
CA GLU A 333 -8.72 -0.46 -5.95
C GLU A 333 -9.73 -1.58 -5.66
N TYR A 334 -10.78 -1.29 -4.88
CA TYR A 334 -11.85 -2.26 -4.66
C TYR A 334 -12.57 -2.63 -5.96
N LEU A 335 -12.91 -1.66 -6.79
CA LEU A 335 -13.60 -1.90 -8.06
C LEU A 335 -12.74 -2.70 -9.04
N THR A 336 -11.43 -2.39 -9.10
CA THR A 336 -10.45 -3.14 -9.88
C THR A 336 -10.39 -4.60 -9.41
N PHE A 337 -10.24 -4.81 -8.10
CA PHE A 337 -10.25 -6.14 -7.51
C PHE A 337 -11.55 -6.91 -7.85
N ARG A 338 -12.71 -6.25 -7.70
CA ARG A 338 -14.02 -6.85 -8.00
C ARG A 338 -14.13 -7.28 -9.47
N ASN A 339 -13.69 -6.42 -10.39
CA ASN A 339 -13.76 -6.71 -11.81
C ASN A 339 -12.86 -7.89 -12.19
N GLU A 340 -11.64 -7.92 -11.68
CA GLU A 340 -10.71 -9.03 -11.90
C GLU A 340 -11.20 -10.34 -11.31
N LEU A 341 -11.72 -10.30 -10.08
CA LEU A 341 -12.27 -11.48 -9.44
C LEU A 341 -13.46 -12.06 -10.23
N LYS A 342 -14.31 -11.18 -10.79
CA LYS A 342 -15.39 -11.60 -11.68
C LYS A 342 -14.85 -12.24 -12.95
N LYS A 343 -13.84 -11.67 -13.61
CA LYS A 343 -13.19 -12.28 -14.80
C LYS A 343 -12.68 -13.68 -14.48
N ILE A 344 -11.90 -13.82 -13.38
CA ILE A 344 -11.38 -15.12 -12.93
C ILE A 344 -12.52 -16.13 -12.72
N THR A 345 -13.60 -15.75 -12.06
CA THR A 345 -14.70 -16.67 -11.77
C THR A 345 -15.53 -17.05 -12.99
N HIS A 346 -15.51 -16.27 -14.06
CA HIS A 346 -16.20 -16.58 -15.31
C HIS A 346 -15.38 -17.45 -16.26
N GLU A 347 -14.07 -17.55 -16.08
CA GLU A 347 -13.26 -18.44 -16.91
C GLU A 347 -13.58 -19.91 -16.64
N PRO A 348 -13.91 -20.72 -17.67
CA PRO A 348 -14.30 -22.13 -17.50
C PRO A 348 -13.27 -22.97 -16.73
N ARG A 349 -11.95 -22.70 -16.97
CA ARG A 349 -10.87 -23.40 -16.28
C ARG A 349 -10.86 -23.17 -14.76
N PHE A 350 -11.26 -21.99 -14.30
CA PHE A 350 -11.35 -21.69 -12.87
C PHE A 350 -12.65 -22.18 -12.26
N ARG A 351 -13.74 -22.23 -13.02
CA ARG A 351 -15.05 -22.66 -12.55
C ARG A 351 -15.06 -24.13 -12.14
N TYR A 352 -14.26 -24.99 -12.80
CA TYR A 352 -14.26 -26.44 -12.60
C TYR A 352 -12.98 -27.01 -12.00
N SER A 353 -11.88 -26.26 -11.93
CA SER A 353 -10.56 -26.78 -11.58
C SER A 353 -10.20 -26.66 -10.10
N TYR A 354 -10.85 -25.78 -9.36
CA TYR A 354 -10.50 -25.53 -7.96
C TYR A 354 -11.55 -26.10 -7.01
N PHE A 355 -11.08 -26.94 -6.12
CA PHE A 355 -11.84 -27.40 -4.97
C PHE A 355 -11.02 -27.11 -3.71
N PRO A 356 -11.56 -26.39 -2.73
CA PRO A 356 -12.90 -25.79 -2.63
C PRO A 356 -13.11 -24.63 -3.61
N PRO A 357 -14.36 -24.39 -4.07
CA PRO A 357 -14.64 -23.34 -5.05
C PRO A 357 -14.33 -21.93 -4.47
N LEU A 358 -13.85 -21.06 -5.34
CA LEU A 358 -13.70 -19.65 -4.98
C LEU A 358 -15.08 -19.03 -4.70
N LYS A 359 -15.25 -18.47 -3.51
CA LYS A 359 -16.50 -17.83 -3.08
C LYS A 359 -16.45 -16.34 -3.38
N LEU A 360 -17.03 -15.96 -4.51
CA LEU A 360 -16.98 -14.61 -5.05
C LEU A 360 -17.49 -13.58 -4.01
N ASN A 361 -18.72 -13.76 -3.55
CA ASN A 361 -19.37 -12.77 -2.67
C ASN A 361 -18.68 -12.69 -1.29
N SER A 362 -18.24 -13.83 -0.74
CA SER A 362 -17.49 -13.86 0.52
C SER A 362 -16.13 -13.15 0.38
N THR A 363 -15.44 -13.34 -0.75
CA THR A 363 -14.16 -12.69 -1.03
C THR A 363 -14.33 -11.19 -1.21
N LEU A 364 -15.35 -10.77 -1.97
CA LEU A 364 -15.67 -9.36 -2.17
C LEU A 364 -16.06 -8.69 -0.85
N ARG A 365 -16.85 -9.34 0.00
CA ARG A 365 -17.23 -8.82 1.32
C ARG A 365 -16.02 -8.65 2.23
N LEU A 366 -15.09 -9.61 2.23
CA LEU A 366 -13.83 -9.48 2.97
C LEU A 366 -13.04 -8.26 2.51
N TYR A 367 -12.84 -8.12 1.19
CA TYR A 367 -12.06 -7.04 0.62
C TYR A 367 -12.76 -5.68 0.77
N ARG A 368 -14.10 -5.63 0.67
CA ARG A 368 -14.90 -4.44 0.95
C ARG A 368 -14.72 -3.97 2.39
N ASN A 369 -14.85 -4.86 3.37
CA ASN A 369 -14.65 -4.52 4.78
C ASN A 369 -13.23 -4.01 5.06
N PHE A 370 -12.25 -4.53 4.32
CA PHE A 370 -10.87 -4.02 4.36
C PHE A 370 -10.81 -2.58 3.83
N CYS A 371 -11.36 -2.31 2.65
CA CYS A 371 -11.38 -0.98 2.05
C CYS A 371 -12.15 0.04 2.92
N ASP A 372 -13.30 -0.34 3.48
CA ASP A 372 -14.09 0.53 4.35
C ASP A 372 -13.29 0.97 5.58
N LYS A 373 -12.55 0.04 6.22
CA LYS A 373 -11.66 0.38 7.33
C LYS A 373 -10.54 1.33 6.92
N TRP A 374 -9.97 1.14 5.72
CA TRP A 374 -8.92 2.02 5.23
C TRP A 374 -9.43 3.40 4.87
N ILE A 375 -10.64 3.50 4.32
CA ILE A 375 -11.32 4.78 4.09
C ILE A 375 -11.52 5.48 5.43
N ASP A 376 -12.10 4.81 6.40
CA ASP A 376 -12.34 5.34 7.75
C ASP A 376 -11.04 5.87 8.38
N ILE A 377 -9.99 5.05 8.43
CA ILE A 377 -8.67 5.44 8.92
C ILE A 377 -8.11 6.64 8.13
N SER A 378 -8.31 6.68 6.81
CA SER A 378 -7.76 7.74 5.97
C SER A 378 -8.55 9.05 6.08
N GLU A 379 -9.81 9.03 6.39
CA GLU A 379 -10.64 10.22 6.55
C GLU A 379 -10.46 10.87 7.92
N HIS A 380 -10.12 10.09 8.95
CA HIS A 380 -9.76 10.67 10.23
C HIS A 380 -8.40 11.36 10.13
N ARG A 381 -8.37 12.64 10.41
CA ARG A 381 -7.12 13.43 10.43
C ARG A 381 -6.10 12.77 11.34
N ALA A 382 -4.84 12.95 10.99
CA ALA A 382 -3.69 12.36 11.67
C ALA A 382 -3.56 12.85 13.12
N GLU A 383 -4.50 12.54 13.98
CA GLU A 383 -4.29 12.61 15.41
C GLU A 383 -3.25 11.57 15.80
N VAL A 384 -2.46 11.87 16.80
CA VAL A 384 -1.38 11.00 17.30
C VAL A 384 -1.88 9.57 17.58
N GLU A 385 -3.15 9.42 17.97
CA GLU A 385 -3.82 8.15 18.20
C GLU A 385 -3.96 7.29 16.91
N ARG A 386 -4.09 7.87 15.73
CA ARG A 386 -4.19 7.14 14.46
C ARG A 386 -3.02 6.19 14.26
N PHE A 387 -1.84 6.60 14.65
CA PHE A 387 -0.62 5.80 14.56
C PHE A 387 -0.35 4.92 15.78
N ARG A 388 -0.97 5.19 16.92
CA ARG A 388 -0.92 4.33 18.11
C ARG A 388 -1.89 3.14 18.00
N VAL A 389 -3.06 3.32 17.42
CA VAL A 389 -4.07 2.24 17.27
C VAL A 389 -3.77 1.32 16.08
N TRP A 390 -3.08 1.82 15.07
CA TRP A 390 -2.71 1.11 13.85
C TRP A 390 -1.86 -0.17 14.00
N PRO A 391 -0.88 -0.23 14.91
CA PRO A 391 0.14 -1.29 14.88
C PRO A 391 -0.40 -2.70 14.99
N THR A 392 -1.54 -2.89 15.60
CA THR A 392 -2.02 -4.24 15.96
C THR A 392 -2.63 -5.01 14.80
N LEU A 393 -2.97 -4.33 13.68
CA LEU A 393 -3.62 -5.01 12.57
C LEU A 393 -2.64 -5.54 11.50
N TYR A 394 -1.48 -4.89 11.26
CA TYR A 394 -0.66 -5.18 10.08
C TYR A 394 0.87 -5.05 10.26
N VAL A 395 1.39 -4.83 11.48
CA VAL A 395 2.83 -4.67 11.73
C VAL A 395 3.56 -6.01 11.61
N ASN A 396 4.61 -6.05 10.81
CA ASN A 396 5.63 -7.10 10.71
C ASN A 396 5.34 -8.34 9.84
N SER A 397 4.44 -8.25 8.87
CA SER A 397 4.32 -9.33 7.88
C SER A 397 4.37 -8.78 6.47
N PRO A 398 5.00 -9.48 5.51
CA PRO A 398 4.69 -9.26 4.11
C PRO A 398 3.15 -9.23 3.95
N VAL A 399 2.62 -8.29 3.20
CA VAL A 399 1.16 -8.03 3.07
C VAL A 399 0.35 -9.31 2.92
N ILE A 400 0.86 -10.27 2.17
CA ILE A 400 0.25 -11.59 1.91
C ILE A 400 0.09 -12.41 3.21
N MET A 401 1.13 -12.50 4.03
CA MET A 401 1.07 -13.26 5.29
C MET A 401 0.26 -12.54 6.38
N GLY A 402 0.24 -11.20 6.37
CA GLY A 402 -0.50 -10.41 7.36
C GLY A 402 -2.01 -10.64 7.29
N LEU A 403 -2.59 -10.57 6.11
CA LEU A 403 -4.02 -10.78 5.92
C LEU A 403 -4.40 -12.24 6.20
N GLN A 404 -3.63 -13.20 5.69
CA GLN A 404 -3.86 -14.63 5.94
C GLN A 404 -3.76 -15.00 7.42
N ASN A 405 -2.79 -14.45 8.16
CA ASN A 405 -2.60 -14.80 9.57
C ASN A 405 -3.69 -14.24 10.49
N LYS A 406 -4.32 -13.13 10.11
CA LYS A 406 -5.36 -12.46 10.93
C LYS A 406 -6.78 -12.90 10.62
N LEU A 407 -6.99 -13.56 9.48
CA LEU A 407 -8.30 -14.12 9.19
C LEU A 407 -8.59 -15.29 10.13
N PRO A 408 -9.82 -15.37 10.68
CA PRO A 408 -10.24 -16.53 11.47
C PRO A 408 -10.01 -17.83 10.72
N TRP A 409 -9.55 -18.84 11.41
CA TRP A 409 -9.33 -20.17 10.81
C TRP A 409 -10.57 -20.70 10.10
N SER A 410 -11.75 -20.45 10.67
CA SER A 410 -13.04 -20.82 10.07
C SER A 410 -13.24 -20.19 8.69
N TYR A 411 -12.84 -18.92 8.50
CA TYR A 411 -12.92 -18.26 7.18
C TYR A 411 -11.91 -18.84 6.19
N LYS A 412 -10.67 -19.11 6.63
CA LYS A 412 -9.64 -19.75 5.79
C LYS A 412 -10.08 -21.13 5.30
N ALA A 413 -10.69 -21.91 6.19
CA ALA A 413 -11.23 -23.21 5.83
C ALA A 413 -12.46 -23.11 4.90
N TYR A 414 -13.27 -22.06 5.09
CA TYR A 414 -14.47 -21.81 4.30
C TYR A 414 -14.16 -21.27 2.90
N ASN A 415 -13.21 -20.36 2.76
CA ASN A 415 -12.86 -19.70 1.50
C ASN A 415 -11.33 -19.52 1.33
N PRO A 416 -10.56 -20.60 1.22
CA PRO A 416 -9.12 -20.55 1.21
C PRO A 416 -8.57 -19.76 0.01
N TYR A 417 -9.12 -19.98 -1.18
CA TYR A 417 -8.68 -19.25 -2.38
C TYR A 417 -9.04 -17.77 -2.33
N GLY A 418 -10.24 -17.43 -1.86
CA GLY A 418 -10.63 -16.04 -1.72
C GLY A 418 -9.77 -15.29 -0.71
N SER A 419 -9.39 -15.93 0.39
CA SER A 419 -8.48 -15.33 1.37
C SER A 419 -7.07 -15.13 0.80
N LEU A 420 -6.57 -16.05 0.00
CA LEU A 420 -5.28 -15.96 -0.67
C LEU A 420 -5.29 -14.84 -1.73
N ILE A 421 -6.28 -14.83 -2.62
CA ILE A 421 -6.41 -13.82 -3.67
C ILE A 421 -6.55 -12.42 -3.07
N ALA A 422 -7.40 -12.25 -2.05
CA ALA A 422 -7.55 -10.98 -1.36
C ALA A 422 -6.22 -10.52 -0.76
N ALA A 423 -5.44 -11.44 -0.14
CA ALA A 423 -4.13 -11.11 0.41
C ALA A 423 -3.10 -10.72 -0.65
N MET A 424 -3.09 -11.41 -1.80
CA MET A 424 -2.15 -11.14 -2.90
C MET A 424 -2.41 -9.80 -3.59
N LEU A 425 -3.69 -9.42 -3.76
CA LEU A 425 -4.08 -8.22 -4.50
C LEU A 425 -4.28 -7.00 -3.58
N THR A 426 -4.10 -7.15 -2.27
CA THR A 426 -4.21 -6.02 -1.33
C THR A 426 -2.96 -5.13 -1.43
N PRO A 427 -3.09 -3.85 -1.78
CA PRO A 427 -1.98 -2.92 -1.78
C PRO A 427 -1.44 -2.68 -0.37
N ASN A 428 -0.18 -2.25 -0.26
CA ASN A 428 0.42 -1.87 1.02
C ASN A 428 -0.13 -0.51 1.49
N MET A 429 -1.35 -0.53 2.03
CA MET A 429 -2.05 0.67 2.47
C MET A 429 -1.33 1.40 3.60
N GLU A 430 -0.60 0.69 4.44
CA GLU A 430 0.22 1.30 5.49
C GLU A 430 1.25 2.26 4.90
N LYS A 431 1.95 1.81 3.85
CA LYS A 431 2.93 2.65 3.16
C LYS A 431 2.30 3.85 2.47
N VAL A 432 1.11 3.67 1.90
CA VAL A 432 0.36 4.75 1.24
C VAL A 432 -0.01 5.83 2.24
N LEU A 433 -0.52 5.45 3.41
CA LEU A 433 -0.87 6.40 4.47
C LEU A 433 0.37 7.06 5.08
N GLU A 434 1.45 6.33 5.24
CA GLU A 434 2.73 6.92 5.67
C GLU A 434 3.19 8.02 4.69
N ILE A 435 3.14 7.74 3.39
CA ILE A 435 3.46 8.74 2.35
C ILE A 435 2.54 9.96 2.47
N ARG A 436 1.23 9.76 2.60
CA ARG A 436 0.27 10.83 2.79
C ARG A 436 0.62 11.68 4.02
N THR A 437 0.78 11.05 5.18
CA THR A 437 1.07 11.74 6.43
C THR A 437 2.39 12.52 6.38
N LYS A 438 3.42 11.94 5.75
CA LYS A 438 4.68 12.66 5.51
C LYS A 438 4.44 13.95 4.70
N ARG A 439 3.50 13.96 3.75
CA ARG A 439 3.19 15.18 2.98
C ARG A 439 2.43 16.22 3.81
N GLU A 440 1.52 15.79 4.65
CA GLU A 440 0.83 16.68 5.60
C GLU A 440 1.86 17.33 6.55
N VAL A 441 2.77 16.55 7.12
CA VAL A 441 3.87 17.05 7.96
C VAL A 441 4.76 18.04 7.21
N HIS A 442 5.23 17.70 6.00
CA HIS A 442 6.05 18.62 5.23
C HIS A 442 5.33 19.94 4.92
N SER A 443 4.02 19.89 4.66
CA SER A 443 3.21 21.11 4.48
C SER A 443 3.20 21.96 5.73
N ASP A 444 3.08 21.37 6.92
CA ASP A 444 3.12 22.11 8.19
C ASP A 444 4.49 22.70 8.45
N LEU A 445 5.55 21.92 8.24
CA LEU A 445 6.94 22.38 8.38
C LEU A 445 7.20 23.60 7.47
N LEU A 446 6.71 23.55 6.21
CA LEU A 446 6.81 24.68 5.29
C LEU A 446 6.08 25.92 5.82
N GLN A 447 4.87 25.77 6.40
CA GLN A 447 4.14 26.88 7.00
C GLN A 447 4.87 27.49 8.19
N ILE A 448 5.54 26.65 8.99
CA ILE A 448 6.37 27.10 10.11
C ILE A 448 7.56 27.90 9.56
N VAL A 449 8.28 27.42 8.56
CA VAL A 449 9.40 28.13 7.94
C VAL A 449 8.95 29.46 7.35
N LEU A 450 7.83 29.49 6.63
CA LEU A 450 7.24 30.74 6.07
C LEU A 450 6.93 31.76 7.17
N ASN A 451 6.33 31.33 8.27
CA ASN A 451 5.98 32.23 9.37
C ASN A 451 7.24 32.75 10.10
N LYS A 452 8.19 31.87 10.39
CA LYS A 452 9.48 32.24 10.99
C LYS A 452 10.22 33.27 10.12
N ARG A 453 10.27 33.04 8.80
CA ARG A 453 10.88 33.97 7.84
C ARG A 453 10.23 35.38 7.87
N LEU A 454 8.93 35.45 8.14
CA LEU A 454 8.17 36.69 8.26
C LEU A 454 8.18 37.29 9.69
N GLY A 455 8.98 36.73 10.60
CA GLY A 455 9.07 37.19 11.98
C GLY A 455 7.79 36.99 12.80
N LYS A 456 6.96 36.01 12.43
CA LYS A 456 5.69 35.71 13.13
C LYS A 456 5.91 34.60 14.16
N GLU A 457 5.21 34.71 15.28
CA GLU A 457 5.10 33.59 16.23
C GLU A 457 4.44 32.39 15.57
N VAL A 458 4.95 31.19 15.87
CA VAL A 458 4.51 29.94 15.27
C VAL A 458 4.26 28.91 16.33
N SER A 459 3.10 28.29 16.29
CA SER A 459 2.84 27.07 17.06
C SER A 459 3.64 25.91 16.45
N LEU A 460 4.41 25.22 17.29
CA LEU A 460 5.12 23.99 16.91
C LEU A 460 4.28 22.74 17.15
N LYS A 461 3.00 22.88 17.51
CA LYS A 461 2.11 21.73 17.74
C LYS A 461 2.05 20.87 16.47
N ALA A 462 2.42 19.60 16.60
CA ALA A 462 2.44 18.66 15.50
C ALA A 462 1.06 18.01 15.27
N ARG A 463 0.75 17.70 14.02
CA ARG A 463 -0.48 16.97 13.64
C ARG A 463 -0.33 15.46 13.76
N ALA A 464 0.89 14.93 13.64
CA ALA A 464 1.14 13.51 13.59
C ALA A 464 2.49 13.17 14.20
N TYR A 465 2.61 11.95 14.68
CA TYR A 465 3.80 11.29 15.19
C TYR A 465 4.33 11.80 16.54
N SER A 466 4.23 13.08 16.83
CA SER A 466 4.70 13.71 18.07
C SER A 466 3.73 14.80 18.52
N ASP A 467 3.92 15.33 19.72
CA ASP A 467 3.12 16.45 20.22
C ASP A 467 3.59 17.76 19.59
N GLU A 468 4.90 17.89 19.34
CA GLU A 468 5.51 19.10 18.79
C GLU A 468 6.54 18.78 17.69
N TYR A 469 6.70 19.73 16.77
CA TYR A 469 7.81 19.75 15.84
C TYR A 469 9.07 20.25 16.51
N VAL A 470 10.21 19.73 16.11
CA VAL A 470 11.53 20.07 16.68
C VAL A 470 12.26 20.99 15.71
N VAL A 471 12.82 22.08 16.26
CA VAL A 471 13.71 23.00 15.53
C VAL A 471 15.13 22.71 15.97
N ASP A 472 15.98 22.27 15.04
CA ASP A 472 17.38 21.93 15.26
C ASP A 472 18.25 22.91 14.46
N VAL A 473 18.63 24.00 15.10
CA VAL A 473 19.40 25.08 14.47
C VAL A 473 20.81 24.61 14.13
N GLU A 474 21.42 23.76 14.97
CA GLU A 474 22.79 23.27 14.77
C GLU A 474 22.87 22.39 13.51
N ASN A 475 21.90 21.51 13.33
CA ASN A 475 21.81 20.63 12.16
C ASN A 475 21.03 21.26 10.99
N LYS A 476 20.68 22.54 11.06
CA LYS A 476 19.99 23.32 10.02
C LYS A 476 18.71 22.64 9.52
N LYS A 477 17.88 22.12 10.43
CA LYS A 477 16.63 21.44 10.07
C LYS A 477 15.48 21.75 11.04
N ILE A 478 14.28 21.65 10.52
CA ILE A 478 13.06 21.51 11.30
C ILE A 478 12.44 20.16 10.97
N PHE A 479 11.95 19.43 11.98
CA PHE A 479 11.51 18.07 11.72
C PHE A 479 10.41 17.60 12.66
N SER A 480 9.73 16.53 12.25
CA SER A 480 8.89 15.70 13.09
C SER A 480 9.65 14.42 13.42
N PRO A 481 9.68 14.02 14.72
CA PRO A 481 10.25 12.74 15.14
C PRO A 481 9.46 11.59 14.56
N GLY A 482 9.41 11.27 13.42
CA GLY A 482 8.78 10.16 12.71
C GLY A 482 7.78 9.30 13.51
N ARG A 483 7.55 8.10 13.05
CA ARG A 483 6.57 7.17 13.60
C ARG A 483 6.96 6.62 14.99
N ASP A 484 8.24 6.49 15.26
CA ASP A 484 8.74 5.99 16.55
C ASP A 484 8.71 7.04 17.65
N GLY A 485 8.42 8.30 17.31
CA GLY A 485 8.35 9.45 18.21
C GLY A 485 9.71 9.84 18.80
N LYS A 486 10.82 9.32 18.28
CA LYS A 486 12.17 9.57 18.79
C LYS A 486 12.94 10.46 17.81
N PRO A 487 13.45 11.62 18.28
CA PRO A 487 14.32 12.47 17.47
C PRO A 487 15.62 11.75 17.07
N GLY A 488 16.12 12.03 15.87
CA GLY A 488 17.41 11.52 15.38
C GLY A 488 17.35 10.14 14.74
N THR A 489 16.19 9.62 14.46
CA THR A 489 16.01 8.31 13.82
C THR A 489 15.81 8.42 12.30
N LYS A 490 15.81 7.28 11.60
CA LYS A 490 15.70 7.24 10.13
C LYS A 490 14.34 7.62 9.59
N ASP A 491 13.32 7.57 10.42
CA ASP A 491 11.94 7.90 10.06
C ASP A 491 11.58 9.36 10.34
N ASP A 492 12.51 10.17 10.89
CA ASP A 492 12.36 11.62 10.99
C ASP A 492 11.96 12.23 9.66
N ILE A 493 10.99 13.13 9.71
CA ILE A 493 10.52 13.88 8.55
C ILE A 493 11.13 15.27 8.60
N ASN A 494 12.16 15.50 7.80
CA ASN A 494 12.99 16.69 7.86
C ASN A 494 12.63 17.69 6.77
N LEU A 495 12.73 18.99 7.10
CA LEU A 495 12.81 20.09 6.16
C LEU A 495 14.06 20.90 6.52
N TRP A 496 14.99 21.01 5.56
CA TRP A 496 16.27 21.73 5.75
C TRP A 496 16.02 23.22 5.79
N ILE A 497 16.70 23.95 6.68
CA ILE A 497 16.55 25.38 6.85
C ILE A 497 17.91 26.10 6.79
N ASN A 498 17.86 27.39 6.48
CA ASN A 498 18.98 28.29 6.70
C ASN A 498 18.67 29.18 7.93
N PRO A 499 19.30 28.93 9.09
CA PRO A 499 19.03 29.68 10.31
C PRO A 499 19.24 31.20 10.16
N GLU A 500 20.25 31.62 9.39
CA GLU A 500 20.51 33.03 9.15
C GLU A 500 19.35 33.72 8.41
N ALA A 501 18.82 33.06 7.37
CA ALA A 501 17.68 33.55 6.62
C ALA A 501 16.42 33.66 7.49
N LEU A 502 16.29 32.83 8.52
CA LEU A 502 15.14 32.77 9.41
C LEU A 502 15.32 33.62 10.68
N ASN A 503 16.43 34.37 10.81
CA ASN A 503 16.82 35.14 12.02
C ASN A 503 16.82 34.29 13.31
N MET A 504 17.20 33.02 13.21
CA MET A 504 17.27 32.09 14.33
C MET A 504 18.67 32.14 14.96
N SER A 505 18.74 32.46 16.24
CA SER A 505 19.99 32.38 17.00
C SER A 505 20.16 31.00 17.62
N SER A 506 21.41 30.55 17.79
CA SER A 506 21.76 29.27 18.46
C SER A 506 21.32 29.21 19.94
N ARG A 507 20.66 30.26 20.46
CA ARG A 507 20.19 30.37 21.84
C ARG A 507 18.71 30.08 22.04
N GLU A 508 17.95 29.72 20.99
CA GLU A 508 16.50 29.39 21.08
C GLU A 508 16.22 27.89 21.34
N ASN A 509 17.15 27.21 22.03
CA ASN A 509 16.94 25.82 22.50
C ASN A 509 16.36 25.79 23.91
#